data_7c13a3aea991fbd0b019d374e2035401
#
_entry.id   7c13a3aea991fbd0b019d374e2035401
#
_cell.length_a   1.000
_cell.length_b   1.000
_cell.length_c   1.000
_cell.angle_alpha   90.00
_cell.angle_beta   90.00
_cell.angle_gamma   90.00
#
_symmetry.space_group_name_H-M   'P 1'
#
loop_
_entity.id
_entity.type
_entity.pdbx_description
1 polymer ?
#
loop_
_entity_poly.entity_id
_entity_poly.type
_entity_poly.pdbx_seq_one_letter_code
_entity_poly.pdbx_strand_id
1 'polypeptide(L)'
;MYFGHIAIYTEHLTAMTDFYCRYFGGTVFYEGVYGDQKSVYIAFDQDCYLELMDKASVGPSPLSPGEERQGLTHIAINAESTARVNELTARLEKDGYPVVWQPTDYGTDRFYESCVLDPDGNRVEICVHEKVLRAERGLG
;
A
#
# COMPACT_ATOMS: atom_id res chain seq x y z
N MET A 1 -17.47 6.39 -14.20
CA MET A 1 -16.98 6.65 -12.83
C MET A 1 -15.80 5.73 -12.59
N TYR A 2 -14.79 6.21 -11.89
CA TYR A 2 -13.57 5.46 -11.55
C TYR A 2 -13.12 5.90 -10.15
N PHE A 3 -12.26 5.10 -9.53
CA PHE A 3 -11.66 5.46 -8.25
C PHE A 3 -10.64 6.59 -8.46
N GLY A 4 -10.80 7.72 -7.79
CA GLY A 4 -9.89 8.86 -7.89
C GLY A 4 -8.72 8.74 -6.92
N HIS A 5 -9.01 8.54 -5.63
CA HIS A 5 -7.98 8.43 -4.59
C HIS A 5 -8.48 7.68 -3.35
N ILE A 6 -7.52 7.31 -2.51
CA ILE A 6 -7.73 6.85 -1.14
C ILE A 6 -7.06 7.86 -0.22
N ALA A 7 -7.72 8.21 0.89
CA ALA A 7 -7.18 9.16 1.85
C ALA A 7 -6.99 8.49 3.23
N ILE A 8 -5.85 8.78 3.88
CA ILE A 8 -5.46 8.23 5.18
C ILE A 8 -5.03 9.37 6.11
N TYR A 9 -5.57 9.40 7.31
CA TYR A 9 -5.01 10.21 8.38
C TYR A 9 -3.79 9.51 9.00
N THR A 10 -2.73 10.29 9.26
CA THR A 10 -1.48 9.80 9.83
C THR A 10 -0.82 10.85 10.71
N GLU A 11 -0.23 10.45 11.82
CA GLU A 11 0.68 11.30 12.61
C GLU A 11 2.13 11.20 12.10
N HIS A 12 2.42 10.26 11.18
CA HIS A 12 3.75 9.96 10.66
C HIS A 12 3.88 10.31 9.18
N LEU A 13 3.41 11.51 8.79
CA LEU A 13 3.30 11.94 7.38
C LEU A 13 4.58 11.70 6.56
N THR A 14 5.75 12.03 7.13
CA THR A 14 7.05 11.80 6.45
C THR A 14 7.34 10.31 6.27
N ALA A 15 7.21 9.50 7.32
CA ALA A 15 7.49 8.07 7.25
C ALA A 15 6.55 7.34 6.28
N MET A 16 5.27 7.72 6.28
CA MET A 16 4.28 7.20 5.34
C MET A 16 4.59 7.59 3.90
N THR A 17 4.94 8.85 3.67
CA THR A 17 5.35 9.34 2.34
C THR A 17 6.58 8.58 1.84
N ASP A 18 7.62 8.47 2.66
CA ASP A 18 8.85 7.75 2.32
C ASP A 18 8.58 6.26 2.02
N PHE A 19 7.71 5.62 2.79
CA PHE A 19 7.33 4.23 2.58
C PHE A 19 6.72 4.00 1.19
N TYR A 20 5.69 4.74 0.84
CA TYR A 20 5.00 4.57 -0.44
C TYR A 20 5.86 5.01 -1.64
N CYS A 21 6.66 6.05 -1.50
CA CYS A 21 7.59 6.47 -2.56
C CYS A 21 8.75 5.48 -2.75
N ARG A 22 9.38 5.06 -1.66
CA ARG A 22 10.59 4.22 -1.71
C ARG A 22 10.35 2.79 -2.17
N TYR A 23 9.25 2.19 -1.73
CA TYR A 23 8.99 0.76 -1.99
C TYR A 23 8.06 0.54 -3.19
N PHE A 24 7.12 1.42 -3.40
CA PHE A 24 6.07 1.26 -4.42
C PHE A 24 6.17 2.23 -5.59
N GLY A 25 7.23 3.03 -5.65
CA GLY A 25 7.46 3.94 -6.77
C GLY A 25 6.51 5.12 -6.83
N GLY A 26 5.83 5.43 -5.75
CA GLY A 26 4.97 6.60 -5.64
C GLY A 26 5.76 7.90 -5.85
N THR A 27 5.14 8.89 -6.47
CA THR A 27 5.71 10.21 -6.70
C THR A 27 4.83 11.27 -6.06
N VAL A 28 5.41 12.06 -5.14
CA VAL A 28 4.71 13.23 -4.58
C VAL A 28 4.50 14.25 -5.69
N PHE A 29 3.25 14.60 -5.96
CA PHE A 29 2.92 15.60 -6.98
C PHE A 29 2.28 16.86 -6.42
N TYR A 30 1.81 16.82 -5.18
CA TYR A 30 1.24 17.98 -4.50
C TYR A 30 1.39 17.86 -2.99
N GLU A 31 1.65 19.00 -2.34
CA GLU A 31 1.63 19.17 -0.89
C GLU A 31 0.84 20.43 -0.56
N GLY A 32 0.05 20.40 0.50
CA GLY A 32 -0.78 21.53 0.89
C GLY A 32 -1.04 21.62 2.39
N VAL A 33 -1.39 22.82 2.83
CA VAL A 33 -1.81 23.08 4.21
C VAL A 33 -3.18 23.74 4.18
N TYR A 34 -4.14 23.16 4.89
CA TYR A 34 -5.53 23.61 4.94
C TYR A 34 -5.98 23.71 6.40
N GLY A 35 -5.88 24.89 6.97
CA GLY A 35 -6.16 25.08 8.39
C GLY A 35 -5.17 24.31 9.26
N ASP A 36 -5.67 23.33 10.04
CA ASP A 36 -4.87 22.47 10.90
C ASP A 36 -4.41 21.17 10.23
N GLN A 37 -4.67 21.02 8.92
CA GLN A 37 -4.34 19.82 8.15
C GLN A 37 -3.17 20.07 7.20
N LYS A 38 -2.19 19.16 7.18
CA LYS A 38 -1.18 19.03 6.13
C LYS A 38 -1.51 17.81 5.28
N SER A 39 -1.45 17.97 3.96
CA SER A 39 -1.72 16.88 3.01
C SER A 39 -0.56 16.68 2.06
N VAL A 40 -0.26 15.42 1.76
CA VAL A 40 0.68 14.99 0.73
C VAL A 40 -0.07 14.07 -0.21
N TYR A 41 0.07 14.31 -1.52
CA TYR A 41 -0.57 13.55 -2.58
C TYR A 41 0.49 12.77 -3.35
N ILE A 42 0.35 11.44 -3.39
CA ILE A 42 1.29 10.51 -4.00
C ILE A 42 0.60 9.84 -5.19
N ALA A 43 1.10 10.10 -6.40
CA ALA A 43 0.64 9.43 -7.61
C ALA A 43 1.40 8.11 -7.81
N PHE A 44 0.68 7.11 -8.28
CA PHE A 44 1.21 5.86 -8.85
C PHE A 44 0.92 5.85 -10.35
N ASP A 45 1.50 4.90 -11.06
CA ASP A 45 1.10 4.67 -12.45
C ASP A 45 -0.39 4.33 -12.48
N GLN A 46 -1.17 5.03 -13.29
CA GLN A 46 -2.63 5.02 -13.40
C GLN A 46 -3.26 6.30 -12.78
N ASP A 47 -4.55 6.46 -12.94
CA ASP A 47 -5.29 7.65 -12.50
C ASP A 47 -5.72 7.59 -11.01
N CYS A 48 -5.07 6.75 -10.19
CA CYS A 48 -5.34 6.63 -8.77
C CYS A 48 -4.18 7.18 -7.95
N TYR A 49 -4.48 7.93 -6.89
CA TYR A 49 -3.46 8.43 -5.98
C TYR A 49 -3.82 8.21 -4.50
N LEU A 50 -2.82 8.31 -3.65
CA LEU A 50 -2.94 8.26 -2.21
C LEU A 50 -2.82 9.68 -1.66
N GLU A 51 -3.76 10.08 -0.80
CA GLU A 51 -3.67 11.30 -0.01
C GLU A 51 -3.34 10.93 1.44
N LEU A 52 -2.22 11.43 1.95
CA LEU A 52 -1.83 11.31 3.34
C LEU A 52 -2.10 12.62 4.04
N MET A 53 -2.76 12.59 5.19
CA MET A 53 -3.18 13.77 5.92
C MET A 53 -2.75 13.71 7.38
N ASP A 54 -1.95 14.69 7.81
CA ASP A 54 -1.71 14.98 9.22
C ASP A 54 -2.64 16.12 9.63
N LYS A 55 -3.55 15.83 10.57
CA LYS A 55 -4.54 16.80 11.06
C LYS A 55 -4.58 16.82 12.57
N ALA A 56 -4.20 17.95 13.16
CA ALA A 56 -4.05 18.11 14.61
C ALA A 56 -5.31 17.79 15.43
N SER A 57 -6.50 17.94 14.84
CA SER A 57 -7.78 17.63 15.49
C SER A 57 -8.20 16.15 15.42
N VAL A 58 -7.42 15.30 14.71
CA VAL A 58 -7.67 13.85 14.60
C VAL A 58 -6.68 13.13 15.51
N GLY A 59 -7.19 12.40 16.48
CA GLY A 59 -6.36 11.59 17.39
C GLY A 59 -5.90 10.28 16.76
N PRO A 60 -4.99 9.56 17.45
CA PRO A 60 -4.45 8.29 16.97
C PRO A 60 -5.53 7.23 16.81
N SER A 61 -5.26 6.26 15.95
CA SER A 61 -6.12 5.09 15.80
C SER A 61 -6.18 4.31 17.14
N PRO A 62 -7.37 3.92 17.59
CA PRO A 62 -7.50 3.06 18.77
C PRO A 62 -7.10 1.60 18.49
N LEU A 63 -6.76 1.26 17.25
CA LEU A 63 -6.47 -0.09 16.80
C LEU A 63 -4.98 -0.42 16.94
N SER A 64 -4.70 -1.67 17.24
CA SER A 64 -3.35 -2.21 17.13
C SER A 64 -2.92 -2.33 15.66
N PRO A 65 -1.60 -2.21 15.37
CA PRO A 65 -1.10 -2.43 14.01
C PRO A 65 -1.57 -3.77 13.42
N GLY A 66 -2.13 -3.74 12.22
CA GLY A 66 -2.64 -4.93 11.54
C GLY A 66 -3.92 -5.53 12.10
N GLU A 67 -4.56 -4.91 13.08
CA GLU A 67 -5.82 -5.38 13.65
C GLU A 67 -6.94 -5.38 12.62
N GLU A 68 -7.72 -6.47 12.60
CA GLU A 68 -8.85 -6.61 11.68
C GLU A 68 -10.14 -6.05 12.27
N ARG A 69 -10.87 -5.32 11.44
CA ARG A 69 -12.21 -4.79 11.79
C ARG A 69 -13.08 -4.67 10.53
N GLN A 70 -14.35 -4.41 10.75
CA GLN A 70 -15.23 -4.02 9.64
C GLN A 70 -14.78 -2.68 9.05
N GLY A 71 -14.80 -2.57 7.73
CA GLY A 71 -14.40 -1.38 6.97
C GLY A 71 -13.28 -1.69 5.99
N LEU A 72 -12.40 -0.73 5.73
CA LEU A 72 -11.24 -0.93 4.87
C LEU A 72 -10.27 -1.92 5.53
N THR A 73 -9.96 -3.02 4.86
CA THR A 73 -9.05 -4.06 5.37
C THR A 73 -7.62 -3.83 4.95
N HIS A 74 -7.41 -3.45 3.69
CA HIS A 74 -6.08 -3.24 3.09
C HIS A 74 -6.15 -2.32 1.87
N ILE A 75 -4.96 -1.87 1.45
CA ILE A 75 -4.72 -1.28 0.15
C ILE A 75 -3.93 -2.31 -0.66
N ALA A 76 -4.36 -2.63 -1.88
CA ALA A 76 -3.65 -3.54 -2.77
C ALA A 76 -2.87 -2.77 -3.84
N ILE A 77 -1.59 -3.09 -3.98
CA ILE A 77 -0.69 -2.50 -4.99
C ILE A 77 -0.20 -3.62 -5.91
N ASN A 78 -0.45 -3.45 -7.21
CA ASN A 78 -0.01 -4.42 -8.21
C ASN A 78 1.49 -4.27 -8.51
N ALA A 79 2.22 -5.37 -8.40
CA ALA A 79 3.57 -5.53 -8.88
C ALA A 79 3.59 -6.08 -10.32
N GLU A 80 4.70 -5.90 -11.03
CA GLU A 80 4.84 -6.29 -12.44
C GLU A 80 5.01 -7.80 -12.64
N SER A 81 5.31 -8.55 -11.56
CA SER A 81 5.57 -9.99 -11.62
C SER A 81 5.53 -10.64 -10.24
N THR A 82 5.41 -11.98 -10.20
CA THR A 82 5.56 -12.76 -8.96
C THR A 82 6.95 -12.60 -8.34
N ALA A 83 7.99 -12.51 -9.17
CA ALA A 83 9.36 -12.23 -8.72
C ALA A 83 9.45 -10.89 -7.99
N ARG A 84 8.73 -9.87 -8.47
CA ARG A 84 8.71 -8.54 -7.83
C ARG A 84 7.97 -8.55 -6.50
N VAL A 85 6.89 -9.31 -6.36
CA VAL A 85 6.22 -9.53 -5.06
C VAL A 85 7.20 -10.11 -4.04
N ASN A 86 7.94 -11.17 -4.43
CA ASN A 86 8.93 -11.80 -3.57
C ASN A 86 10.06 -10.85 -3.14
N GLU A 87 10.61 -10.11 -4.11
CA GLU A 87 11.69 -9.15 -3.86
C GLU A 87 11.27 -8.02 -2.92
N LEU A 88 10.11 -7.41 -3.17
CA LEU A 88 9.61 -6.31 -2.34
C LEU A 88 9.29 -6.77 -0.92
N THR A 89 8.64 -7.93 -0.76
CA THR A 89 8.32 -8.49 0.55
C THR A 89 9.59 -8.75 1.35
N ALA A 90 10.58 -9.43 0.75
CA ALA A 90 11.85 -9.70 1.40
C ALA A 90 12.63 -8.43 1.77
N ARG A 91 12.58 -7.41 0.92
CA ARG A 91 13.21 -6.12 1.17
C ARG A 91 12.54 -5.39 2.33
N LEU A 92 11.19 -5.34 2.36
CA LEU A 92 10.44 -4.71 3.43
C LEU A 92 10.68 -5.41 4.77
N GLU A 93 10.66 -6.75 4.79
CA GLU A 93 10.98 -7.55 5.97
C GLU A 93 12.39 -7.26 6.50
N LYS A 94 13.39 -7.23 5.61
CA LYS A 94 14.77 -6.87 5.95
C LYS A 94 14.91 -5.46 6.51
N ASP A 95 14.13 -4.52 5.99
CA ASP A 95 14.12 -3.13 6.45
C ASP A 95 13.28 -2.93 7.74
N GLY A 96 12.71 -4.02 8.31
CA GLY A 96 12.04 -4.04 9.60
C GLY A 96 10.53 -3.85 9.57
N TYR A 97 9.91 -3.85 8.39
CA TYR A 97 8.44 -3.79 8.29
C TYR A 97 7.81 -5.15 8.56
N PRO A 98 6.75 -5.23 9.37
CA PRO A 98 6.08 -6.49 9.65
C PRO A 98 5.46 -7.10 8.39
N VAL A 99 5.71 -8.39 8.17
CA VAL A 99 5.05 -9.19 7.13
C VAL A 99 3.90 -9.94 7.77
N VAL A 100 2.67 -9.66 7.34
CA VAL A 100 1.45 -10.30 7.85
C VAL A 100 1.31 -11.72 7.27
N TRP A 101 1.55 -11.85 5.95
CA TRP A 101 1.76 -13.14 5.29
C TRP A 101 2.77 -13.02 4.15
N GLN A 102 3.56 -14.07 4.02
CA GLN A 102 4.59 -14.21 2.97
C GLN A 102 3.95 -14.38 1.59
N PRO A 103 4.70 -14.14 0.49
CA PRO A 103 4.23 -14.39 -0.85
C PRO A 103 3.61 -15.78 -0.98
N THR A 104 2.34 -15.83 -1.34
CA THR A 104 1.53 -17.05 -1.35
C THR A 104 0.85 -17.21 -2.70
N ASP A 105 1.01 -18.41 -3.27
CA ASP A 105 0.28 -18.87 -4.44
C ASP A 105 -0.96 -19.64 -3.99
N TYR A 106 -2.14 -19.14 -4.27
CA TYR A 106 -3.40 -19.77 -3.91
C TYR A 106 -3.84 -20.86 -4.90
N GLY A 107 -2.99 -21.21 -5.87
CA GLY A 107 -3.27 -22.25 -6.86
C GLY A 107 -4.34 -21.85 -7.88
N THR A 108 -4.68 -20.58 -7.94
CA THR A 108 -5.60 -20.00 -8.92
C THR A 108 -4.83 -19.19 -9.96
N ASP A 109 -5.48 -18.82 -11.04
CA ASP A 109 -4.88 -17.91 -12.04
C ASP A 109 -5.07 -16.43 -11.68
N ARG A 110 -5.54 -16.11 -10.46
CA ARG A 110 -5.92 -14.76 -10.04
C ARG A 110 -5.10 -14.19 -8.91
N PHE A 111 -4.64 -15.03 -7.98
CA PHE A 111 -4.07 -14.56 -6.72
C PHE A 111 -2.68 -15.11 -6.50
N TYR A 112 -1.71 -14.20 -6.49
CA TYR A 112 -0.37 -14.37 -5.95
C TYR A 112 -0.02 -13.07 -5.23
N GLU A 113 0.12 -13.13 -3.92
CA GLU A 113 0.23 -11.92 -3.12
C GLU A 113 0.94 -12.16 -1.79
N SER A 114 1.42 -11.08 -1.20
CA SER A 114 1.87 -10.98 0.19
C SER A 114 1.19 -9.80 0.86
N CYS A 115 1.33 -9.68 2.16
CA CYS A 115 0.85 -8.51 2.89
C CYS A 115 1.87 -8.05 3.91
N VAL A 116 2.09 -6.75 3.96
CA VAL A 116 2.97 -6.07 4.91
C VAL A 116 2.19 -4.99 5.66
N LEU A 117 2.76 -4.47 6.75
CA LEU A 117 2.23 -3.27 7.39
C LEU A 117 3.02 -2.05 6.97
N ASP A 118 2.32 -0.94 6.69
CA ASP A 118 2.93 0.37 6.54
C ASP A 118 3.36 0.93 7.92
N PRO A 119 4.01 2.11 8.00
CA PRO A 119 4.47 2.69 9.26
C PRO A 119 3.36 2.94 10.30
N ASP A 120 2.12 3.11 9.87
CA ASP A 120 0.96 3.28 10.76
C ASP A 120 0.24 1.97 11.09
N GLY A 121 0.72 0.84 10.54
CA GLY A 121 0.14 -0.48 10.76
C GLY A 121 -1.05 -0.80 9.86
N ASN A 122 -1.28 -0.05 8.79
CA ASN A 122 -2.26 -0.42 7.79
C ASN A 122 -1.74 -1.59 6.94
N ARG A 123 -2.63 -2.49 6.55
CA ARG A 123 -2.28 -3.60 5.67
C ARG A 123 -2.11 -3.12 4.23
N VAL A 124 -0.99 -3.50 3.64
CA VAL A 124 -0.68 -3.27 2.23
C VAL A 124 -0.42 -4.61 1.57
N GLU A 125 -1.31 -5.03 0.68
CA GLU A 125 -1.11 -6.19 -0.17
C GLU A 125 -0.22 -5.82 -1.35
N ILE A 126 0.74 -6.69 -1.62
CA ILE A 126 1.58 -6.65 -2.81
C ILE A 126 1.14 -7.83 -3.66
N CYS A 127 0.44 -7.55 -4.76
CA CYS A 127 -0.20 -8.58 -5.56
C CYS A 127 0.24 -8.51 -7.03
N VAL A 128 -0.05 -9.55 -7.80
CA VAL A 128 0.14 -9.56 -9.25
C VAL A 128 -1.20 -9.47 -9.94
N HIS A 129 -1.31 -8.56 -10.90
CA HIS A 129 -2.52 -8.45 -11.72
C HIS A 129 -2.78 -9.77 -12.45
N GLU A 130 -4.03 -10.22 -12.48
CA GLU A 130 -4.47 -11.50 -13.10
C GLU A 130 -3.86 -11.74 -14.49
N LYS A 131 -3.85 -10.72 -15.36
CA LYS A 131 -3.31 -10.85 -16.73
C LYS A 131 -1.81 -11.20 -16.73
N VAL A 132 -1.03 -10.61 -15.82
CA VAL A 132 0.39 -10.89 -15.69
C VAL A 132 0.61 -12.30 -15.16
N LEU A 133 -0.11 -12.66 -14.11
CA LEU A 133 -0.01 -13.98 -13.50
C LEU A 133 -0.38 -15.11 -14.49
N ARG A 134 -1.44 -14.92 -15.27
CA ARG A 134 -1.82 -15.85 -16.34
C ARG A 134 -0.72 -15.99 -17.39
N ALA A 135 -0.14 -14.86 -17.83
CA ALA A 135 0.96 -14.88 -18.80
C ALA A 135 2.19 -15.60 -18.27
N GLU A 136 2.60 -15.36 -17.02
CA GLU A 136 3.72 -16.08 -16.38
C GLU A 136 3.49 -17.59 -16.30
N ARG A 137 2.23 -18.03 -16.19
CA ARG A 137 1.85 -19.45 -16.14
C ARG A 137 1.60 -20.07 -17.51
N GLY A 138 1.74 -19.31 -18.59
CA GLY A 138 1.44 -19.79 -19.95
C GLY A 138 -0.04 -19.99 -20.22
N LEU A 139 -0.90 -19.34 -19.44
CA LEU A 139 -2.36 -19.34 -19.58
C LEU A 139 -2.78 -18.09 -20.35
N GLY A 140 -2.86 -18.21 -21.64
CA GLY A 140 -3.29 -17.12 -22.55
C GLY A 140 -4.79 -16.85 -22.54
#